data_6b9ddd120150f657ab009b34d9645e35
#
_entry.id   6b9ddd120150f657ab009b34d9645e35
#
_cell.length_a   1.000
_cell.length_b   1.000
_cell.length_c   1.000
_cell.angle_alpha   90.00
_cell.angle_beta   90.00
_cell.angle_gamma   90.00
#
_symmetry.space_group_name_H-M   'P 1'
#
loop_
_entity.id
_entity.type
_entity.pdbx_description
1 polymer ?
#
loop_
_entity_poly.entity_id
_entity_poly.type
_entity_poly.pdbx_seq_one_letter_code
_entity_poly.pdbx_strand_id
1 'polypeptide(L)'
;MSARTPGRRRVALVHDWLTGMRGGERVLERVARFFPDADLHTLVWTPGAVSRELERHRIRTSFLNRLPAADTHYRWFLPLFPAAIESLDLSGYDAVVSTSHAVAKGVITRPGVPHVSIVFTPMRYVWDLQGQYFPPGRFQWPVSAYVEHVCARLRRWDRATASRPTTIVAISRYVGDRIRRHWGRESTVVFPHVDVERFTPGTGERSYYLLAGAFAPYKRLDLALQAFRGLDLPLVVVGGGQEESRLHALAPRGTEFRSGVSDAELARIYAGAKALLFPGEEDFGIMPLEAMASGTPVIAFGRGGAVETVGRGASDEALATVEAGGIARVPGGMLFGTQTASAVASAVRAFERETFDPHTLASLAQPFSGERFDAEIRAVFEEAGVLEAGA
;
A
#
# COMPACT_ATOMS: atom_id res chain seq x y z
N MET A 1 28.53 -8.07 -23.82
CA MET A 1 27.77 -9.33 -23.75
C MET A 1 28.39 -10.17 -22.65
N SER A 2 27.75 -10.27 -21.49
CA SER A 2 28.24 -11.10 -20.36
C SER A 2 27.95 -12.56 -20.70
N ALA A 3 28.93 -13.41 -20.53
CA ALA A 3 28.84 -14.84 -20.80
C ALA A 3 27.72 -15.49 -19.97
N ARG A 4 26.85 -16.27 -20.62
CA ARG A 4 25.82 -17.07 -19.97
C ARG A 4 26.47 -18.10 -19.05
N THR A 5 26.25 -18.02 -17.75
CA THR A 5 26.44 -19.16 -16.87
C THR A 5 25.37 -20.20 -17.23
N PRO A 6 25.71 -21.40 -17.70
CA PRO A 6 24.72 -22.42 -18.07
C PRO A 6 23.93 -22.82 -16.82
N GLY A 7 22.59 -22.72 -16.85
CA GLY A 7 21.70 -23.30 -15.87
C GLY A 7 20.86 -22.32 -15.04
N ARG A 8 21.19 -21.02 -14.96
CA ARG A 8 20.41 -20.07 -14.13
C ARG A 8 19.46 -19.23 -14.99
N ARG A 9 18.16 -19.24 -14.65
CA ARG A 9 17.13 -18.39 -15.31
C ARG A 9 17.46 -16.92 -15.14
N ARG A 10 17.35 -16.14 -16.22
CA ARG A 10 17.43 -14.68 -16.15
C ARG A 10 16.07 -14.12 -15.81
N VAL A 11 15.96 -13.52 -14.64
CA VAL A 11 14.72 -12.91 -14.16
C VAL A 11 14.79 -11.39 -14.33
N ALA A 12 13.69 -10.77 -14.80
CA ALA A 12 13.50 -9.34 -14.73
C ALA A 12 12.54 -9.01 -13.59
N LEU A 13 12.95 -8.13 -12.70
CA LEU A 13 12.05 -7.46 -11.75
C LEU A 13 11.51 -6.19 -12.41
N VAL A 14 10.22 -5.91 -12.23
CA VAL A 14 9.59 -4.70 -12.77
C VAL A 14 8.81 -4.00 -11.67
N HIS A 15 9.03 -2.69 -11.52
CA HIS A 15 8.29 -1.85 -10.57
C HIS A 15 7.85 -0.55 -11.23
N ASP A 16 6.75 0.04 -10.76
CA ASP A 16 6.21 1.25 -11.40
C ASP A 16 7.19 2.43 -11.37
N TRP A 17 7.73 2.78 -10.20
CA TRP A 17 8.76 3.84 -10.03
C TRP A 17 9.55 3.67 -8.73
N LEU A 18 10.78 4.14 -8.72
CA LEU A 18 11.71 4.07 -7.58
C LEU A 18 12.10 5.48 -7.15
N THR A 19 11.17 6.19 -6.48
CA THR A 19 11.32 7.59 -6.05
C THR A 19 11.21 7.78 -4.54
N GLY A 20 11.30 6.70 -3.77
CA GLY A 20 11.25 6.68 -2.30
C GLY A 20 10.83 5.32 -1.77
N MET A 21 11.23 5.00 -0.55
CA MET A 21 10.85 3.77 0.15
C MET A 21 9.46 3.90 0.78
N ARG A 22 8.50 3.18 0.27
CA ARG A 22 7.13 3.06 0.80
C ARG A 22 6.75 1.58 0.92
N GLY A 23 5.50 1.26 1.24
CA GLY A 23 5.06 -0.12 1.39
C GLY A 23 5.28 -1.00 0.16
N GLY A 24 5.09 -0.46 -1.05
CA GLY A 24 5.32 -1.19 -2.29
C GLY A 24 6.79 -1.52 -2.52
N GLU A 25 7.66 -0.56 -2.30
CA GLU A 25 9.11 -0.74 -2.45
C GLU A 25 9.70 -1.66 -1.37
N ARG A 26 9.11 -1.71 -0.17
CA ARG A 26 9.49 -2.70 0.87
C ARG A 26 9.13 -4.13 0.45
N VAL A 27 7.98 -4.32 -0.18
CA VAL A 27 7.61 -5.64 -0.75
C VAL A 27 8.53 -5.99 -1.92
N LEU A 28 8.83 -5.04 -2.81
CA LEU A 28 9.80 -5.26 -3.90
C LEU A 28 11.17 -5.66 -3.35
N GLU A 29 11.67 -4.96 -2.32
CA GLU A 29 12.96 -5.27 -1.69
C GLU A 29 13.00 -6.70 -1.18
N ARG A 30 11.94 -7.17 -0.54
CA ARG A 30 11.86 -8.55 -0.04
C ARG A 30 11.77 -9.56 -1.19
N VAL A 31 11.00 -9.27 -2.23
CA VAL A 31 10.93 -10.09 -3.46
C VAL A 31 12.29 -10.15 -4.17
N ALA A 32 13.03 -9.05 -4.21
CA ALA A 32 14.34 -8.97 -4.85
C ALA A 32 15.38 -9.93 -4.23
N ARG A 33 15.24 -10.28 -2.96
CA ARG A 33 16.12 -11.26 -2.27
C ARG A 33 16.06 -12.66 -2.88
N PHE A 34 14.94 -13.03 -3.51
CA PHE A 34 14.82 -14.28 -4.26
C PHE A 34 15.60 -14.27 -5.58
N PHE A 35 15.91 -13.08 -6.08
CA PHE A 35 16.50 -12.86 -7.40
C PHE A 35 17.71 -11.90 -7.36
N PRO A 36 18.79 -12.22 -6.63
CA PRO A 36 19.89 -11.29 -6.38
C PRO A 36 20.62 -10.82 -7.67
N ASP A 37 20.54 -11.58 -8.74
CA ASP A 37 21.17 -11.25 -10.03
C ASP A 37 20.18 -10.67 -11.06
N ALA A 38 18.95 -10.38 -10.67
CA ALA A 38 17.94 -9.85 -11.58
C ALA A 38 18.23 -8.38 -11.97
N ASP A 39 17.94 -8.04 -13.23
CA ASP A 39 17.85 -6.62 -13.62
C ASP A 39 16.51 -6.06 -13.08
N LEU A 40 16.52 -4.83 -12.55
CA LEU A 40 15.35 -4.13 -12.03
C LEU A 40 14.90 -3.04 -13.02
N HIS A 41 13.74 -3.23 -13.61
CA HIS A 41 13.15 -2.33 -14.59
C HIS A 41 12.10 -1.43 -13.93
N THR A 42 12.08 -0.14 -14.30
CA THR A 42 11.13 0.84 -13.75
C THR A 42 10.87 1.97 -14.72
N LEU A 43 9.76 2.70 -14.52
CA LEU A 43 9.49 3.90 -15.32
C LEU A 43 10.46 5.03 -15.00
N VAL A 44 10.62 5.32 -13.70
CA VAL A 44 11.44 6.41 -13.19
C VAL A 44 12.20 5.95 -11.96
N TRP A 45 13.45 6.36 -11.86
CA TRP A 45 14.31 6.10 -10.72
C TRP A 45 15.06 7.37 -10.30
N THR A 46 15.07 7.64 -9.01
CA THR A 46 15.84 8.71 -8.36
C THR A 46 16.96 8.03 -7.55
N PRO A 47 18.24 8.16 -7.94
CA PRO A 47 19.35 7.59 -7.19
C PRO A 47 19.37 8.03 -5.72
N GLY A 48 19.59 7.09 -4.81
CA GLY A 48 19.59 7.32 -3.37
C GLY A 48 18.20 7.42 -2.73
N ALA A 49 17.12 7.35 -3.50
CA ALA A 49 15.76 7.43 -2.97
C ALA A 49 15.22 6.09 -2.45
N VAL A 50 15.82 4.98 -2.85
CA VAL A 50 15.44 3.63 -2.41
C VAL A 50 16.59 2.98 -1.63
N SER A 51 16.32 1.82 -1.03
CA SER A 51 17.31 1.12 -0.22
C SER A 51 18.54 0.68 -1.03
N ARG A 52 19.69 0.57 -0.35
CA ARG A 52 20.91 0.03 -0.96
C ARG A 52 20.74 -1.38 -1.51
N GLU A 53 19.84 -2.16 -0.93
CA GLU A 53 19.53 -3.52 -1.40
C GLU A 53 18.93 -3.48 -2.81
N LEU A 54 17.97 -2.59 -3.06
CA LEU A 54 17.40 -2.41 -4.40
C LEU A 54 18.42 -1.77 -5.36
N GLU A 55 19.27 -0.85 -4.91
CA GLU A 55 20.27 -0.19 -5.76
C GLU A 55 21.45 -1.09 -6.13
N ARG A 56 21.63 -2.26 -5.50
CA ARG A 56 22.59 -3.28 -5.95
C ARG A 56 22.20 -3.93 -7.27
N HIS A 57 20.90 -3.95 -7.60
CA HIS A 57 20.42 -4.45 -8.87
C HIS A 57 20.80 -3.50 -10.01
N ARG A 58 20.98 -4.04 -11.20
CA ARG A 58 21.13 -3.20 -12.39
C ARG A 58 19.80 -2.56 -12.75
N ILE A 59 19.62 -1.29 -12.38
CA ILE A 59 18.38 -0.55 -12.63
C ILE A 59 18.34 -0.07 -14.09
N ARG A 60 17.23 -0.38 -14.78
CA ARG A 60 16.93 0.03 -16.15
C ARG A 60 15.65 0.85 -16.15
N THR A 61 15.72 2.06 -16.68
CA THR A 61 14.60 2.99 -16.71
C THR A 61 13.97 3.11 -18.08
N SER A 62 12.70 3.51 -18.14
CA SER A 62 12.03 3.88 -19.37
C SER A 62 12.52 5.24 -19.89
N PHE A 63 12.03 5.63 -21.08
CA PHE A 63 12.31 6.95 -21.64
C PHE A 63 11.80 8.10 -20.75
N LEU A 64 10.80 7.88 -19.90
CA LEU A 64 10.26 8.90 -19.00
C LEU A 64 11.33 9.45 -18.05
N ASN A 65 12.28 8.62 -17.62
CA ASN A 65 13.35 9.06 -16.71
C ASN A 65 14.27 10.12 -17.31
N ARG A 66 14.23 10.29 -18.63
CA ARG A 66 15.02 11.30 -19.36
C ARG A 66 14.27 12.63 -19.54
N LEU A 67 12.99 12.67 -19.18
CA LEU A 67 12.19 13.90 -19.28
C LEU A 67 12.54 14.86 -18.14
N PRO A 68 12.45 16.18 -18.39
CA PRO A 68 12.69 17.18 -17.34
C PRO A 68 11.78 16.97 -16.13
N ALA A 69 12.35 17.06 -14.93
CA ALA A 69 11.67 16.91 -13.64
C ALA A 69 10.90 15.60 -13.48
N ALA A 70 11.35 14.52 -14.15
CA ALA A 70 10.73 13.20 -14.04
C ALA A 70 10.83 12.63 -12.61
N ASP A 71 11.89 12.92 -11.88
CA ASP A 71 12.13 12.50 -10.50
C ASP A 71 11.09 13.06 -9.51
N THR A 72 10.62 14.28 -9.72
CA THR A 72 9.69 15.00 -8.84
C THR A 72 8.25 15.05 -9.37
N HIS A 73 8.08 15.12 -10.69
CA HIS A 73 6.79 15.33 -11.35
C HIS A 73 6.36 14.18 -12.25
N TYR A 74 6.91 12.97 -12.09
CA TYR A 74 6.58 11.80 -12.93
C TYR A 74 5.07 11.57 -13.08
N ARG A 75 4.26 11.90 -12.08
CA ARG A 75 2.79 11.73 -12.13
C ARG A 75 2.12 12.57 -13.22
N TRP A 76 2.75 13.66 -13.67
CA TRP A 76 2.24 14.44 -14.80
C TRP A 76 2.35 13.70 -16.13
N PHE A 77 3.25 12.72 -16.21
CA PHE A 77 3.42 11.87 -17.39
C PHE A 77 2.48 10.66 -17.40
N LEU A 78 1.48 10.62 -16.53
CA LEU A 78 0.50 9.55 -16.44
C LEU A 78 -0.07 9.10 -17.81
N PRO A 79 -0.42 10.01 -18.76
CA PRO A 79 -0.90 9.60 -20.09
C PRO A 79 0.11 8.79 -20.91
N LEU A 80 1.40 8.89 -20.60
CA LEU A 80 2.50 8.20 -21.28
C LEU A 80 2.91 6.89 -20.60
N PHE A 81 2.43 6.61 -19.38
CA PHE A 81 2.81 5.42 -18.62
C PHE A 81 2.60 4.11 -19.39
N PRO A 82 1.47 3.89 -20.11
CA PRO A 82 1.31 2.71 -20.95
C PRO A 82 2.44 2.51 -21.97
N ALA A 83 2.74 3.55 -22.75
CA ALA A 83 3.79 3.48 -23.74
C ALA A 83 5.18 3.29 -23.11
N ALA A 84 5.42 3.89 -21.95
CA ALA A 84 6.70 3.80 -21.27
C ALA A 84 6.94 2.40 -20.69
N ILE A 85 5.94 1.77 -20.08
CA ILE A 85 6.08 0.42 -19.55
C ILE A 85 6.21 -0.63 -20.67
N GLU A 86 5.50 -0.44 -21.77
CA GLU A 86 5.57 -1.31 -22.96
C GLU A 86 6.87 -1.15 -23.74
N SER A 87 7.60 -0.05 -23.58
CA SER A 87 8.90 0.19 -24.21
C SER A 87 10.08 -0.51 -23.51
N LEU A 88 9.87 -1.09 -22.33
CA LEU A 88 10.93 -1.83 -21.64
C LEU A 88 11.25 -3.13 -22.39
N ASP A 89 12.51 -3.30 -22.79
CA ASP A 89 12.95 -4.51 -23.47
C ASP A 89 13.17 -5.66 -22.48
N LEU A 90 12.23 -6.59 -22.47
CA LEU A 90 12.28 -7.81 -21.67
C LEU A 90 12.55 -9.07 -22.53
N SER A 91 12.98 -8.92 -23.78
CA SER A 91 13.18 -10.05 -24.72
C SER A 91 14.28 -11.03 -24.28
N GLY A 92 15.22 -10.58 -23.45
CA GLY A 92 16.35 -11.38 -22.98
C GLY A 92 16.12 -12.15 -21.66
N TYR A 93 14.91 -12.14 -21.10
CA TYR A 93 14.62 -12.76 -19.80
C TYR A 93 13.79 -14.03 -19.97
N ASP A 94 13.98 -14.97 -19.04
CA ASP A 94 13.34 -16.28 -19.01
C ASP A 94 12.14 -16.30 -18.05
N ALA A 95 12.03 -15.29 -17.15
CA ALA A 95 10.90 -15.06 -16.26
C ALA A 95 10.81 -13.57 -15.90
N VAL A 96 9.60 -13.12 -15.55
CA VAL A 96 9.32 -11.75 -15.12
C VAL A 96 8.52 -11.75 -13.81
N VAL A 97 8.95 -10.92 -12.87
CA VAL A 97 8.17 -10.63 -11.65
C VAL A 97 7.91 -9.13 -11.61
N SER A 98 6.64 -8.74 -11.61
CA SER A 98 6.26 -7.34 -11.48
C SER A 98 5.57 -7.07 -10.15
N THR A 99 5.86 -5.90 -9.56
CA THR A 99 5.14 -5.34 -8.41
C THR A 99 4.44 -4.07 -8.88
N SER A 100 3.11 -4.06 -8.85
CA SER A 100 2.32 -3.08 -9.59
C SER A 100 1.23 -2.42 -8.75
N HIS A 101 1.20 -1.09 -8.79
CA HIS A 101 0.09 -0.26 -8.32
C HIS A 101 -0.38 0.73 -9.40
N ALA A 102 0.23 0.65 -10.59
CA ALA A 102 -0.14 1.42 -11.78
C ALA A 102 -0.03 0.57 -13.05
N VAL A 103 1.14 0.49 -13.67
CA VAL A 103 1.30 -0.06 -15.02
C VAL A 103 2.28 -1.22 -15.13
N ALA A 104 3.06 -1.52 -14.10
CA ALA A 104 4.14 -2.52 -14.15
C ALA A 104 3.68 -3.91 -14.61
N LYS A 105 2.44 -4.32 -14.28
CA LYS A 105 1.82 -5.56 -14.78
C LYS A 105 1.70 -5.61 -16.31
N GLY A 106 1.71 -4.44 -16.95
CA GLY A 106 1.48 -4.26 -18.38
C GLY A 106 2.73 -4.37 -19.25
N VAL A 107 3.86 -4.84 -18.73
CA VAL A 107 5.05 -5.12 -19.55
C VAL A 107 4.78 -6.19 -20.62
N ILE A 108 5.53 -6.13 -21.71
CA ILE A 108 5.44 -7.08 -22.80
C ILE A 108 6.51 -8.15 -22.61
N THR A 109 6.10 -9.40 -22.51
CA THR A 109 6.98 -10.58 -22.44
C THR A 109 6.90 -11.39 -23.73
N ARG A 110 7.93 -12.20 -23.99
CA ARG A 110 7.84 -13.19 -25.08
C ARG A 110 6.77 -14.25 -24.76
N PRO A 111 6.14 -14.83 -25.79
CA PRO A 111 5.24 -15.96 -25.59
C PRO A 111 5.92 -17.10 -24.81
N GLY A 112 5.21 -17.66 -23.83
CA GLY A 112 5.70 -18.75 -22.99
C GLY A 112 6.61 -18.33 -21.82
N VAL A 113 6.98 -17.06 -21.69
CA VAL A 113 7.73 -16.56 -20.53
C VAL A 113 6.76 -16.37 -19.36
N PRO A 114 6.97 -17.03 -18.20
CA PRO A 114 6.14 -16.83 -17.02
C PRO A 114 6.28 -15.40 -16.48
N HIS A 115 5.13 -14.79 -16.17
CA HIS A 115 5.05 -13.46 -15.59
C HIS A 115 4.16 -13.50 -14.36
N VAL A 116 4.76 -13.39 -13.17
CA VAL A 116 4.04 -13.22 -11.91
C VAL A 116 3.90 -11.74 -11.60
N SER A 117 2.68 -11.26 -11.42
CA SER A 117 2.43 -9.88 -11.03
C SER A 117 1.86 -9.79 -9.63
N ILE A 118 2.62 -9.19 -8.69
CA ILE A 118 2.14 -8.84 -7.35
C ILE A 118 1.46 -7.48 -7.46
N VAL A 119 0.13 -7.48 -7.32
CA VAL A 119 -0.71 -6.32 -7.54
C VAL A 119 -1.09 -5.69 -6.20
N PHE A 120 -0.59 -4.48 -5.95
CA PHE A 120 -0.96 -3.70 -4.78
C PHE A 120 -2.37 -3.12 -4.93
N THR A 121 -2.75 -2.77 -6.15
CA THR A 121 -4.09 -2.26 -6.48
C THR A 121 -4.25 -2.14 -8.01
N PRO A 122 -5.43 -2.38 -8.58
CA PRO A 122 -5.80 -1.77 -9.85
C PRO A 122 -5.73 -0.24 -9.73
N MET A 123 -5.34 0.46 -10.82
CA MET A 123 -5.09 1.91 -10.79
C MET A 123 -6.22 2.69 -10.11
N ARG A 124 -6.11 2.94 -8.78
CA ARG A 124 -7.19 3.54 -7.97
C ARG A 124 -7.66 4.90 -8.48
N TYR A 125 -6.75 5.71 -9.05
CA TYR A 125 -7.03 7.04 -9.57
C TYR A 125 -7.83 7.06 -10.87
N VAL A 126 -7.99 5.93 -11.55
CA VAL A 126 -8.88 5.82 -12.73
C VAL A 126 -10.12 4.96 -12.47
N TRP A 127 -10.11 4.11 -11.44
CA TRP A 127 -11.22 3.25 -11.06
C TRP A 127 -12.00 3.84 -9.87
N ASP A 128 -11.74 3.37 -8.68
CA ASP A 128 -12.61 3.59 -7.52
C ASP A 128 -12.43 4.98 -6.87
N LEU A 129 -11.24 5.58 -6.96
CA LEU A 129 -10.93 6.86 -6.33
C LEU A 129 -10.77 8.02 -7.30
N GLN A 130 -11.25 7.89 -8.55
CA GLN A 130 -11.13 8.96 -9.54
C GLN A 130 -11.68 10.29 -9.01
N GLY A 131 -12.84 10.29 -8.38
CA GLY A 131 -13.47 11.49 -7.82
C GLY A 131 -12.69 12.14 -6.67
N GLN A 132 -11.82 11.40 -5.97
CA GLN A 132 -10.96 11.95 -4.92
C GLN A 132 -9.68 12.57 -5.51
N TYR A 133 -9.11 11.96 -6.54
CA TYR A 133 -7.92 12.49 -7.23
C TYR A 133 -8.25 13.65 -8.16
N PHE A 134 -9.39 13.57 -8.81
CA PHE A 134 -9.89 14.57 -9.78
C PHE A 134 -11.32 14.99 -9.38
N PRO A 135 -11.48 15.73 -8.26
CA PRO A 135 -12.81 16.11 -7.80
C PRO A 135 -13.53 17.00 -8.82
N PRO A 136 -14.85 16.84 -8.97
CA PRO A 136 -15.67 17.69 -9.82
C PRO A 136 -15.44 19.16 -9.53
N GLY A 137 -15.30 19.99 -10.58
CA GLY A 137 -15.07 21.43 -10.43
C GLY A 137 -13.61 21.85 -10.20
N ARG A 138 -12.68 20.91 -9.93
CA ARG A 138 -11.24 21.24 -9.79
C ARG A 138 -10.63 21.78 -11.10
N PHE A 139 -11.09 21.25 -12.21
CA PHE A 139 -10.65 21.65 -13.54
C PHE A 139 -11.83 22.14 -14.37
N GLN A 140 -11.64 23.27 -15.07
CA GLN A 140 -12.62 23.78 -16.02
C GLN A 140 -12.46 23.09 -17.40
N TRP A 141 -13.48 23.19 -18.25
CA TRP A 141 -13.40 22.78 -19.65
C TRP A 141 -12.35 23.67 -20.37
N PRO A 142 -11.47 23.12 -21.23
CA PRO A 142 -11.41 21.75 -21.75
C PRO A 142 -10.56 20.77 -20.92
N VAL A 143 -9.90 21.21 -19.82
CA VAL A 143 -8.99 20.37 -19.02
C VAL A 143 -9.74 19.21 -18.37
N SER A 144 -10.95 19.45 -17.87
CA SER A 144 -11.79 18.38 -17.30
C SER A 144 -12.11 17.27 -18.31
N ALA A 145 -12.48 17.64 -19.55
CA ALA A 145 -12.72 16.69 -20.63
C ALA A 145 -11.48 15.90 -21.01
N TYR A 146 -10.31 16.53 -21.01
CA TYR A 146 -9.03 15.83 -21.23
C TYR A 146 -8.72 14.83 -20.13
N VAL A 147 -8.89 15.19 -18.86
CA VAL A 147 -8.70 14.27 -17.71
C VAL A 147 -9.62 13.06 -17.85
N GLU A 148 -10.91 13.26 -18.16
CA GLU A 148 -11.87 12.16 -18.38
C GLU A 148 -11.44 11.25 -19.54
N HIS A 149 -11.00 11.84 -20.65
CA HIS A 149 -10.49 11.10 -21.80
C HIS A 149 -9.28 10.23 -21.44
N VAL A 150 -8.31 10.80 -20.71
CA VAL A 150 -7.11 10.08 -20.23
C VAL A 150 -7.49 8.95 -19.29
N CYS A 151 -8.36 9.20 -18.31
CA CYS A 151 -8.83 8.17 -17.39
C CYS A 151 -9.55 7.03 -18.12
N ALA A 152 -10.40 7.35 -19.10
CA ALA A 152 -11.10 6.34 -19.90
C ALA A 152 -10.13 5.51 -20.77
N ARG A 153 -9.10 6.15 -21.34
CA ARG A 153 -8.02 5.47 -22.09
C ARG A 153 -7.22 4.54 -21.19
N LEU A 154 -6.85 5.01 -20.00
CA LEU A 154 -6.11 4.22 -19.02
C LEU A 154 -6.91 3.02 -18.51
N ARG A 155 -8.21 3.18 -18.22
CA ARG A 155 -9.08 2.05 -17.84
C ARG A 155 -9.13 0.97 -18.92
N ARG A 156 -9.27 1.36 -20.20
CA ARG A 156 -9.26 0.41 -21.32
C ARG A 156 -7.93 -0.34 -21.43
N TRP A 157 -6.81 0.39 -21.32
CA TRP A 157 -5.48 -0.19 -21.35
C TRP A 157 -5.23 -1.12 -20.16
N ASP A 158 -5.59 -0.68 -18.96
CA ASP A 158 -5.43 -1.43 -17.71
C ASP A 158 -6.17 -2.77 -17.75
N ARG A 159 -7.40 -2.75 -18.27
CA ARG A 159 -8.21 -3.96 -18.47
C ARG A 159 -7.64 -4.86 -19.56
N ALA A 160 -7.24 -4.30 -20.69
CA ALA A 160 -6.72 -5.07 -21.83
C ALA A 160 -5.40 -5.78 -21.47
N THR A 161 -4.55 -5.14 -20.68
CA THR A 161 -3.23 -5.70 -20.28
C THR A 161 -3.30 -6.63 -19.08
N ALA A 162 -4.45 -6.81 -18.47
CA ALA A 162 -4.64 -7.73 -17.34
C ALA A 162 -4.44 -9.21 -17.72
N SER A 163 -4.46 -9.55 -19.01
CA SER A 163 -4.16 -10.88 -19.52
C SER A 163 -2.65 -11.17 -19.69
N ARG A 164 -1.78 -10.16 -19.58
CA ARG A 164 -0.33 -10.32 -19.79
C ARG A 164 0.35 -11.13 -18.68
N PRO A 165 0.09 -10.87 -17.39
CA PRO A 165 0.59 -11.76 -16.33
C PRO A 165 -0.03 -13.16 -16.47
N THR A 166 0.81 -14.19 -16.39
CA THR A 166 0.37 -15.59 -16.32
C THR A 166 -0.27 -15.86 -14.96
N THR A 167 0.32 -15.29 -13.89
CA THR A 167 -0.15 -15.41 -12.51
C THR A 167 -0.30 -14.04 -11.87
N ILE A 168 -1.41 -13.81 -11.19
CA ILE A 168 -1.69 -12.57 -10.46
C ILE A 168 -1.74 -12.89 -8.96
N VAL A 169 -0.96 -12.15 -8.19
CA VAL A 169 -0.98 -12.16 -6.72
C VAL A 169 -1.59 -10.86 -6.23
N ALA A 170 -2.69 -10.94 -5.49
CA ALA A 170 -3.30 -9.79 -4.83
C ALA A 170 -2.77 -9.66 -3.40
N ILE A 171 -2.52 -8.44 -2.94
CA ILE A 171 -2.01 -8.18 -1.57
C ILE A 171 -3.09 -8.29 -0.48
N SER A 172 -4.35 -8.45 -0.85
CA SER A 172 -5.49 -8.63 0.06
C SER A 172 -6.67 -9.21 -0.71
N ARG A 173 -7.66 -9.77 0.00
CA ARG A 173 -8.92 -10.20 -0.60
C ARG A 173 -9.66 -9.01 -1.23
N TYR A 174 -9.61 -7.86 -0.54
CA TYR A 174 -10.17 -6.61 -1.05
C TYR A 174 -9.57 -6.23 -2.43
N VAL A 175 -8.25 -6.34 -2.60
CA VAL A 175 -7.59 -6.13 -3.90
C VAL A 175 -7.97 -7.23 -4.90
N GLY A 176 -8.07 -8.48 -4.47
CA GLY A 176 -8.54 -9.60 -5.29
C GLY A 176 -9.93 -9.36 -5.88
N ASP A 177 -10.87 -8.86 -5.06
CA ASP A 177 -12.23 -8.52 -5.51
C ASP A 177 -12.23 -7.36 -6.51
N ARG A 178 -11.35 -6.38 -6.33
CA ARG A 178 -11.17 -5.29 -7.30
C ARG A 178 -10.54 -5.78 -8.61
N ILE A 179 -9.58 -6.70 -8.56
CA ILE A 179 -9.01 -7.36 -9.75
C ILE A 179 -10.11 -8.09 -10.50
N ARG A 180 -10.93 -8.87 -9.80
CA ARG A 180 -12.08 -9.59 -10.41
C ARG A 180 -13.07 -8.61 -11.04
N ARG A 181 -13.43 -7.54 -10.33
CA ARG A 181 -14.40 -6.52 -10.78
C ARG A 181 -13.93 -5.75 -12.02
N HIS A 182 -12.67 -5.27 -11.99
CA HIS A 182 -12.17 -4.36 -13.04
C HIS A 182 -11.51 -5.08 -14.21
N TRP A 183 -10.87 -6.22 -13.95
CA TRP A 183 -10.10 -6.95 -14.96
C TRP A 183 -10.72 -8.27 -15.38
N GLY A 184 -11.68 -8.81 -14.61
CA GLY A 184 -12.29 -10.13 -14.87
C GLY A 184 -11.29 -11.27 -14.69
N ARG A 185 -10.28 -11.11 -13.80
CA ARG A 185 -9.23 -12.10 -13.54
C ARG A 185 -9.30 -12.59 -12.09
N GLU A 186 -8.97 -13.85 -11.90
CA GLU A 186 -8.70 -14.43 -10.57
C GLU A 186 -7.28 -14.09 -10.12
N SER A 187 -7.06 -14.14 -8.81
CA SER A 187 -5.76 -13.90 -8.19
C SER A 187 -5.58 -14.75 -6.94
N THR A 188 -4.35 -15.16 -6.68
CA THR A 188 -3.95 -15.73 -5.39
C THR A 188 -3.71 -14.61 -4.40
N VAL A 189 -4.19 -14.74 -3.17
CA VAL A 189 -3.96 -13.72 -2.13
C VAL A 189 -2.72 -14.08 -1.34
N VAL A 190 -1.72 -13.19 -1.34
CA VAL A 190 -0.56 -13.24 -0.45
C VAL A 190 -0.43 -11.90 0.25
N PHE A 191 -0.70 -11.87 1.53
CA PHE A 191 -0.63 -10.63 2.32
C PHE A 191 0.82 -10.12 2.39
N PRO A 192 1.06 -8.81 2.25
CA PRO A 192 2.39 -8.22 2.45
C PRO A 192 2.94 -8.50 3.85
N HIS A 193 4.24 -8.43 3.96
CA HIS A 193 4.90 -8.55 5.25
C HIS A 193 4.93 -7.24 6.02
N VAL A 194 4.97 -7.38 7.34
CA VAL A 194 5.29 -6.32 8.29
C VAL A 194 6.52 -6.77 9.08
N ASP A 195 7.41 -5.83 9.36
CA ASP A 195 8.59 -6.07 10.18
C ASP A 195 8.19 -6.09 11.67
N VAL A 196 7.54 -7.21 12.06
CA VAL A 196 7.00 -7.39 13.41
C VAL A 196 8.08 -7.41 14.49
N GLU A 197 9.32 -7.72 14.15
CA GLU A 197 10.44 -7.74 15.10
C GLU A 197 10.87 -6.34 15.53
N ARG A 198 10.67 -5.35 14.63
CA ARG A 198 10.98 -3.95 14.93
C ARG A 198 9.96 -3.30 15.85
N PHE A 199 8.72 -3.78 15.82
CA PHE A 199 7.61 -3.24 16.57
C PHE A 199 7.29 -4.15 17.76
N THR A 200 7.57 -3.68 18.96
CA THR A 200 7.32 -4.43 20.20
C THR A 200 6.43 -3.65 21.15
N PRO A 201 5.57 -4.33 21.93
CA PRO A 201 4.75 -3.67 22.93
C PRO A 201 5.59 -2.86 23.90
N GLY A 202 5.23 -1.58 24.11
CA GLY A 202 5.83 -0.72 25.10
C GLY A 202 5.32 -1.04 26.52
N THR A 203 6.16 -0.77 27.53
CA THR A 203 5.82 -0.92 28.96
C THR A 203 5.36 0.38 29.60
N GLY A 204 5.43 1.50 28.85
CA GLY A 204 5.08 2.84 29.35
C GLY A 204 3.60 3.15 29.26
N GLU A 205 3.21 4.27 29.89
CA GLU A 205 1.86 4.81 29.79
C GLU A 205 1.53 5.26 28.36
N ARG A 206 0.32 4.98 27.91
CA ARG A 206 -0.21 5.38 26.61
C ARG A 206 -1.06 6.63 26.79
N SER A 207 -0.62 7.77 26.24
CA SER A 207 -1.15 9.07 26.62
C SER A 207 -1.83 9.84 25.49
N TYR A 208 -1.69 9.45 24.23
CA TYR A 208 -2.20 10.19 23.07
C TYR A 208 -2.80 9.27 22.01
N TYR A 209 -3.67 9.83 21.18
CA TYR A 209 -4.11 9.20 19.93
C TYR A 209 -3.14 9.54 18.80
N LEU A 210 -2.96 8.61 17.88
CA LEU A 210 -1.99 8.74 16.78
C LEU A 210 -2.70 8.77 15.42
N LEU A 211 -2.34 9.74 14.59
CA LEU A 211 -2.54 9.71 13.14
C LEU A 211 -1.17 9.54 12.49
N ALA A 212 -1.00 8.57 11.60
CA ALA A 212 0.29 8.37 10.93
C ALA A 212 0.13 8.16 9.42
N GLY A 213 1.17 8.53 8.66
CA GLY A 213 1.31 8.22 7.23
C GLY A 213 1.38 9.43 6.30
N ALA A 214 1.33 9.17 5.00
CA ALA A 214 1.35 10.23 4.00
C ALA A 214 0.08 11.08 4.06
N PHE A 215 0.23 12.41 3.98
CA PHE A 215 -0.90 13.34 3.98
C PHE A 215 -1.52 13.41 2.58
N ALA A 216 -2.31 12.37 2.27
CA ALA A 216 -3.00 12.19 1.00
C ALA A 216 -4.52 12.19 1.20
N PRO A 217 -5.32 12.72 0.25
CA PRO A 217 -6.78 12.87 0.41
C PRO A 217 -7.51 11.59 0.78
N TYR A 218 -7.13 10.45 0.19
CA TYR A 218 -7.79 9.16 0.42
C TYR A 218 -7.59 8.60 1.84
N LYS A 219 -6.57 9.08 2.57
CA LYS A 219 -6.33 8.67 3.96
C LYS A 219 -7.29 9.34 4.95
N ARG A 220 -8.02 10.35 4.52
CA ARG A 220 -9.08 11.00 5.29
C ARG A 220 -8.66 11.43 6.69
N LEU A 221 -7.42 11.88 6.86
CA LEU A 221 -6.91 12.40 8.14
C LEU A 221 -7.74 13.61 8.61
N ASP A 222 -8.35 14.34 7.67
CA ASP A 222 -9.28 15.43 7.92
C ASP A 222 -10.43 15.04 8.84
N LEU A 223 -10.99 13.84 8.72
CA LEU A 223 -12.09 13.36 9.54
C LEU A 223 -11.70 13.18 11.02
N ALA A 224 -10.50 12.64 11.25
CA ALA A 224 -10.01 12.47 12.60
C ALA A 224 -9.68 13.82 13.26
N LEU A 225 -9.02 14.74 12.53
CA LEU A 225 -8.77 16.10 13.04
C LEU A 225 -10.06 16.84 13.37
N GLN A 226 -11.09 16.74 12.53
CA GLN A 226 -12.41 17.32 12.80
C GLN A 226 -13.08 16.68 14.02
N ALA A 227 -13.00 15.35 14.17
CA ALA A 227 -13.56 14.62 15.31
C ALA A 227 -12.93 15.08 16.63
N PHE A 228 -11.61 15.29 16.64
CA PHE A 228 -10.86 15.66 17.83
C PHE A 228 -11.09 17.10 18.31
N ARG A 229 -11.68 17.98 17.49
CA ARG A 229 -12.11 19.32 17.95
C ARG A 229 -13.13 19.31 19.10
N GLY A 230 -13.87 18.21 19.24
CA GLY A 230 -14.88 18.05 20.27
C GLY A 230 -14.58 16.97 21.32
N LEU A 231 -13.37 16.40 21.32
CA LEU A 231 -13.02 15.30 22.23
C LEU A 231 -12.08 15.72 23.36
N ASP A 232 -11.36 16.84 23.21
CA ASP A 232 -10.37 17.34 24.19
C ASP A 232 -9.37 16.26 24.63
N LEU A 233 -8.88 15.46 23.67
CA LEU A 233 -7.94 14.37 23.86
C LEU A 233 -6.63 14.67 23.15
N PRO A 234 -5.46 14.28 23.72
CA PRO A 234 -4.16 14.49 23.09
C PRO A 234 -4.05 13.78 21.74
N LEU A 235 -3.57 14.48 20.70
CA LEU A 235 -3.42 13.96 19.35
C LEU A 235 -2.03 14.25 18.79
N VAL A 236 -1.36 13.21 18.34
CA VAL A 236 -0.07 13.28 17.64
C VAL A 236 -0.30 12.89 16.18
N VAL A 237 0.25 13.68 15.27
CA VAL A 237 0.15 13.46 13.81
C VAL A 237 1.56 13.29 13.25
N VAL A 238 1.83 12.15 12.62
CA VAL A 238 3.15 11.80 12.08
C VAL A 238 3.08 11.64 10.57
N GLY A 239 3.87 12.41 9.85
CA GLY A 239 3.95 12.29 8.41
C GLY A 239 4.16 13.60 7.69
N GLY A 240 3.79 13.64 6.41
CA GLY A 240 3.87 14.81 5.54
C GLY A 240 3.24 14.51 4.19
N GLY A 241 3.03 15.53 3.38
CA GLY A 241 2.49 15.35 2.03
C GLY A 241 1.65 16.53 1.53
N GLN A 242 0.94 16.28 0.43
CA GLN A 242 0.23 17.35 -0.31
C GLN A 242 -0.89 18.05 0.47
N GLU A 243 -1.45 17.41 1.51
CA GLU A 243 -2.53 17.97 2.34
C GLU A 243 -2.01 18.71 3.60
N GLU A 244 -0.69 18.85 3.77
CA GLU A 244 -0.06 19.33 5.00
C GLU A 244 -0.64 20.65 5.49
N SER A 245 -0.63 21.69 4.67
CA SER A 245 -1.16 23.02 5.05
C SER A 245 -2.64 22.97 5.42
N ARG A 246 -3.44 22.14 4.71
CA ARG A 246 -4.86 21.97 4.99
C ARG A 246 -5.09 21.25 6.32
N LEU A 247 -4.32 20.20 6.61
CA LEU A 247 -4.44 19.43 7.85
C LEU A 247 -4.02 20.25 9.06
N HIS A 248 -2.95 21.05 8.95
CA HIS A 248 -2.57 22.00 9.99
C HIS A 248 -3.68 23.00 10.31
N ALA A 249 -4.35 23.55 9.29
CA ALA A 249 -5.48 24.48 9.48
C ALA A 249 -6.74 23.81 10.12
N LEU A 250 -6.91 22.49 9.92
CA LEU A 250 -8.02 21.73 10.48
C LEU A 250 -7.75 21.24 11.91
N ALA A 251 -6.50 21.15 12.32
CA ALA A 251 -6.12 20.55 13.58
C ALA A 251 -6.68 21.31 14.81
N PRO A 252 -7.14 20.59 15.84
CA PRO A 252 -7.48 21.23 17.13
C PRO A 252 -6.23 21.80 17.80
N ARG A 253 -6.44 22.74 18.73
CA ARG A 253 -5.33 23.30 19.54
C ARG A 253 -4.65 22.19 20.33
N GLY A 254 -3.31 22.23 20.43
CA GLY A 254 -2.53 21.23 21.14
C GLY A 254 -2.22 19.97 20.34
N THR A 255 -2.64 19.88 19.07
CA THR A 255 -2.20 18.78 18.18
C THR A 255 -0.70 18.92 17.90
N GLU A 256 0.04 17.85 18.14
CA GLU A 256 1.47 17.78 17.86
C GLU A 256 1.70 17.17 16.48
N PHE A 257 2.43 17.88 15.62
CA PHE A 257 2.85 17.38 14.30
C PHE A 257 4.32 17.01 14.31
N ARG A 258 4.65 15.82 13.78
CA ARG A 258 6.02 15.32 13.60
C ARG A 258 6.25 14.89 12.15
N SER A 259 7.38 15.28 11.58
CA SER A 259 7.81 14.87 10.25
C SER A 259 9.25 14.36 10.28
N GLY A 260 9.63 13.54 9.28
CA GLY A 260 10.99 13.04 9.17
C GLY A 260 11.44 12.13 10.32
N VAL A 261 10.49 11.49 11.02
CA VAL A 261 10.77 10.56 12.12
C VAL A 261 11.52 9.33 11.61
N SER A 262 12.51 8.89 12.36
CA SER A 262 13.21 7.63 12.07
C SER A 262 12.32 6.42 12.36
N ASP A 263 12.66 5.28 11.77
CA ASP A 263 11.94 4.03 11.99
C ASP A 263 11.91 3.63 13.48
N ALA A 264 13.02 3.84 14.22
CA ALA A 264 13.08 3.58 15.65
C ALA A 264 12.22 4.54 16.48
N GLU A 265 12.12 5.80 16.05
CA GLU A 265 11.23 6.78 16.67
C GLU A 265 9.78 6.45 16.39
N LEU A 266 9.44 6.05 15.16
CA LEU A 266 8.09 5.62 14.79
C LEU A 266 7.60 4.44 15.64
N ALA A 267 8.48 3.44 15.89
CA ALA A 267 8.15 2.33 16.78
C ALA A 267 7.81 2.79 18.21
N ARG A 268 8.58 3.75 18.77
CA ARG A 268 8.29 4.34 20.08
C ARG A 268 6.98 5.14 20.08
N ILE A 269 6.70 5.85 19.00
CA ILE A 269 5.45 6.61 18.86
C ILE A 269 4.26 5.66 18.81
N TYR A 270 4.33 4.56 18.07
CA TYR A 270 3.27 3.54 18.13
C TYR A 270 3.09 3.01 19.54
N ALA A 271 4.16 2.58 20.19
CA ALA A 271 4.12 1.96 21.52
C ALA A 271 3.54 2.90 22.62
N GLY A 272 3.68 4.23 22.49
CA GLY A 272 3.15 5.23 23.41
C GLY A 272 1.72 5.71 23.09
N ALA A 273 1.15 5.29 21.99
CA ALA A 273 -0.19 5.70 21.60
C ALA A 273 -1.29 4.89 22.29
N LYS A 274 -2.39 5.52 22.71
CA LYS A 274 -3.62 4.86 23.18
C LYS A 274 -4.26 4.04 22.04
N ALA A 275 -4.36 4.63 20.86
CA ALA A 275 -4.82 3.98 19.64
C ALA A 275 -4.28 4.69 18.39
N LEU A 276 -4.12 3.93 17.31
CA LEU A 276 -3.93 4.46 15.96
C LEU A 276 -5.31 4.77 15.36
N LEU A 277 -5.48 5.99 14.83
CA LEU A 277 -6.66 6.37 14.04
C LEU A 277 -6.39 6.10 12.55
N PHE A 278 -7.25 5.31 11.93
CA PHE A 278 -7.10 4.88 10.53
C PHE A 278 -8.40 5.11 9.74
N PRO A 279 -8.75 6.38 9.44
CA PRO A 279 -10.05 6.74 8.87
C PRO A 279 -10.15 6.55 7.36
N GLY A 280 -9.04 6.24 6.68
CA GLY A 280 -8.99 5.99 5.23
C GLY A 280 -9.41 4.59 4.83
N GLU A 281 -9.88 4.45 3.60
CA GLU A 281 -10.05 3.14 2.95
C GLU A 281 -8.76 2.80 2.20
N GLU A 282 -8.06 1.75 2.66
CA GLU A 282 -6.79 1.33 2.08
C GLU A 282 -6.84 -0.12 1.60
N ASP A 283 -5.92 -0.46 0.69
CA ASP A 283 -5.89 -1.76 0.03
C ASP A 283 -5.44 -2.89 0.95
N PHE A 284 -4.63 -2.59 1.99
CA PHE A 284 -4.19 -3.58 2.97
C PHE A 284 -4.10 -2.99 4.39
N GLY A 285 -3.27 -1.97 4.61
CA GLY A 285 -3.11 -1.38 5.93
C GLY A 285 -1.89 -1.91 6.70
N ILE A 286 -0.69 -1.61 6.21
CA ILE A 286 0.57 -1.94 6.90
C ILE A 286 0.65 -1.24 8.27
N MET A 287 0.29 0.04 8.33
CA MET A 287 0.35 0.83 9.58
C MET A 287 -0.53 0.28 10.72
N PRO A 288 -1.77 -0.19 10.48
CA PRO A 288 -2.52 -0.95 11.48
C PRO A 288 -1.76 -2.14 12.07
N LEU A 289 -1.07 -2.90 11.23
CA LEU A 289 -0.29 -4.05 11.69
C LEU A 289 0.96 -3.65 12.47
N GLU A 290 1.64 -2.57 12.07
CA GLU A 290 2.77 -1.97 12.83
C GLU A 290 2.31 -1.49 14.22
N ALA A 291 1.14 -0.82 14.29
CA ALA A 291 0.55 -0.40 15.53
C ALA A 291 0.20 -1.60 16.43
N MET A 292 -0.49 -2.62 15.89
CA MET A 292 -0.82 -3.83 16.65
C MET A 292 0.43 -4.58 17.11
N ALA A 293 1.47 -4.70 16.28
CA ALA A 293 2.76 -5.28 16.66
C ALA A 293 3.41 -4.51 17.84
N SER A 294 3.20 -3.19 17.91
CA SER A 294 3.59 -2.34 19.05
C SER A 294 2.65 -2.44 20.24
N GLY A 295 1.67 -3.35 20.21
CA GLY A 295 0.64 -3.51 21.24
C GLY A 295 -0.38 -2.37 21.26
N THR A 296 -0.52 -1.60 20.19
CA THR A 296 -1.42 -0.44 20.08
C THR A 296 -2.66 -0.81 19.28
N PRO A 297 -3.86 -0.69 19.87
CA PRO A 297 -5.12 -0.96 19.17
C PRO A 297 -5.38 0.09 18.09
N VAL A 298 -6.26 -0.26 17.15
CA VAL A 298 -6.54 0.58 15.98
C VAL A 298 -8.03 0.94 15.95
N ILE A 299 -8.34 2.21 15.71
CA ILE A 299 -9.70 2.68 15.40
C ILE A 299 -9.74 2.95 13.90
N ALA A 300 -10.37 2.06 13.14
CA ALA A 300 -10.30 2.08 11.67
C ALA A 300 -11.67 2.20 11.01
N PHE A 301 -11.68 2.80 9.82
CA PHE A 301 -12.82 2.67 8.92
C PHE A 301 -12.95 1.21 8.47
N GLY A 302 -14.11 0.62 8.69
CA GLY A 302 -14.37 -0.81 8.49
C GLY A 302 -14.58 -1.18 7.03
N ARG A 303 -13.66 -0.75 6.15
CA ARG A 303 -13.62 -1.11 4.72
C ARG A 303 -12.19 -1.34 4.26
N GLY A 304 -12.07 -2.04 3.12
CA GLY A 304 -10.78 -2.36 2.54
C GLY A 304 -9.96 -3.30 3.41
N GLY A 305 -8.64 -3.15 3.39
CA GLY A 305 -7.71 -4.01 4.12
C GLY A 305 -7.83 -3.93 5.64
N ALA A 306 -8.43 -2.88 6.20
CA ALA A 306 -8.66 -2.77 7.65
C ALA A 306 -9.54 -3.91 8.19
N VAL A 307 -10.48 -4.40 7.39
CA VAL A 307 -11.32 -5.57 7.77
C VAL A 307 -10.47 -6.84 7.86
N GLU A 308 -9.47 -6.97 6.99
CA GLU A 308 -8.59 -8.16 6.91
C GLU A 308 -7.42 -8.12 7.92
N THR A 309 -7.08 -6.94 8.42
CA THR A 309 -5.99 -6.71 9.40
C THR A 309 -6.56 -6.50 10.81
N VAL A 310 -7.17 -5.35 11.07
CA VAL A 310 -7.75 -4.98 12.37
C VAL A 310 -8.95 -5.88 12.72
N GLY A 311 -9.80 -6.15 11.73
CA GLY A 311 -10.99 -7.01 11.85
C GLY A 311 -10.73 -8.50 11.77
N ARG A 312 -9.48 -8.95 11.60
CA ARG A 312 -9.17 -10.36 11.48
C ARG A 312 -9.64 -11.15 12.71
N GLY A 313 -10.47 -12.17 12.47
CA GLY A 313 -11.08 -12.98 13.54
C GLY A 313 -12.27 -12.32 14.23
N ALA A 314 -12.79 -11.22 13.71
CA ALA A 314 -14.05 -10.64 14.19
C ALA A 314 -15.23 -11.59 13.89
N SER A 315 -16.28 -11.50 14.72
CA SER A 315 -17.52 -12.24 14.47
C SER A 315 -18.30 -11.64 13.29
N ASP A 316 -19.10 -12.48 12.64
CA ASP A 316 -19.98 -12.03 11.55
C ASP A 316 -20.94 -10.93 12.00
N GLU A 317 -21.43 -10.99 13.26
CA GLU A 317 -22.29 -9.97 13.85
C GLU A 317 -21.57 -8.61 13.95
N ALA A 318 -20.29 -8.60 14.39
CA ALA A 318 -19.50 -7.39 14.47
C ALA A 318 -19.29 -6.78 13.07
N LEU A 319 -18.96 -7.61 12.08
CA LEU A 319 -18.78 -7.16 10.70
C LEU A 319 -20.10 -6.65 10.10
N ALA A 320 -21.21 -7.34 10.32
CA ALA A 320 -22.54 -6.91 9.86
C ALA A 320 -22.95 -5.57 10.49
N THR A 321 -22.62 -5.36 11.78
CA THR A 321 -22.84 -4.07 12.46
C THR A 321 -22.09 -2.93 11.76
N VAL A 322 -20.82 -3.17 11.40
CA VAL A 322 -19.99 -2.20 10.69
C VAL A 322 -20.52 -1.94 9.27
N GLU A 323 -20.90 -2.98 8.53
CA GLU A 323 -21.49 -2.87 7.19
C GLU A 323 -22.80 -2.03 7.21
N ALA A 324 -23.60 -2.15 8.28
CA ALA A 324 -24.79 -1.34 8.50
C ALA A 324 -24.49 0.11 8.91
N GLY A 325 -23.22 0.51 9.00
CA GLY A 325 -22.80 1.87 9.36
C GLY A 325 -22.52 2.07 10.85
N GLY A 326 -22.64 1.02 11.67
CA GLY A 326 -22.40 1.04 13.12
C GLY A 326 -20.93 0.98 13.50
N ILE A 327 -20.70 0.78 14.81
CA ILE A 327 -19.37 0.66 15.41
C ILE A 327 -19.31 -0.68 16.14
N ALA A 328 -18.24 -1.42 15.95
CA ALA A 328 -18.03 -2.69 16.60
C ALA A 328 -16.61 -2.81 17.18
N ARG A 329 -16.51 -3.47 18.34
CA ARG A 329 -15.25 -3.97 18.87
C ARG A 329 -14.82 -5.21 18.08
N VAL A 330 -13.54 -5.23 17.68
CA VAL A 330 -12.92 -6.33 16.95
C VAL A 330 -11.58 -6.69 17.61
N PRO A 331 -10.97 -7.83 17.28
CA PRO A 331 -9.72 -8.24 17.93
C PRO A 331 -8.60 -7.20 17.90
N GLY A 332 -8.41 -6.48 16.79
CA GLY A 332 -7.36 -5.47 16.64
C GLY A 332 -7.75 -4.06 17.14
N GLY A 333 -8.98 -3.85 17.64
CA GLY A 333 -9.44 -2.52 18.10
C GLY A 333 -10.91 -2.25 17.84
N MET A 334 -11.24 -1.14 17.19
CA MET A 334 -12.60 -0.74 16.84
C MET A 334 -12.74 -0.51 15.34
N LEU A 335 -13.83 -0.97 14.75
CA LEU A 335 -14.20 -0.61 13.38
C LEU A 335 -15.45 0.28 13.39
N PHE A 336 -15.47 1.29 12.52
CA PHE A 336 -16.66 2.13 12.28
C PHE A 336 -17.08 2.08 10.81
N GLY A 337 -18.39 1.99 10.56
CA GLY A 337 -18.94 1.70 9.23
C GLY A 337 -19.23 2.92 8.37
N THR A 338 -19.26 4.15 8.94
CA THR A 338 -19.56 5.38 8.21
C THR A 338 -18.37 6.33 8.22
N GLN A 339 -17.86 6.71 7.04
CA GLN A 339 -16.64 7.53 6.91
C GLN A 339 -16.94 9.02 7.14
N THR A 340 -17.24 9.39 8.41
CA THR A 340 -17.55 10.76 8.85
C THR A 340 -16.80 11.10 10.14
N ALA A 341 -16.59 12.40 10.41
CA ALA A 341 -15.96 12.86 11.64
C ALA A 341 -16.78 12.47 12.89
N SER A 342 -18.11 12.46 12.79
CA SER A 342 -18.98 12.04 13.90
C SER A 342 -18.83 10.56 14.22
N ALA A 343 -18.68 9.70 13.21
CA ALA A 343 -18.44 8.27 13.41
C ALA A 343 -17.08 8.02 14.05
N VAL A 344 -16.02 8.73 13.62
CA VAL A 344 -14.70 8.69 14.27
C VAL A 344 -14.80 9.09 15.74
N ALA A 345 -15.47 10.22 16.04
CA ALA A 345 -15.66 10.68 17.43
C ALA A 345 -16.44 9.66 18.28
N SER A 346 -17.47 9.04 17.72
CA SER A 346 -18.25 8.01 18.40
C SER A 346 -17.43 6.73 18.63
N ALA A 347 -16.60 6.33 17.66
CA ALA A 347 -15.70 5.18 17.80
C ALA A 347 -14.63 5.42 18.87
N VAL A 348 -14.08 6.65 18.97
CA VAL A 348 -13.14 7.03 20.03
C VAL A 348 -13.83 6.98 21.41
N ARG A 349 -15.05 7.51 21.54
CA ARG A 349 -15.81 7.44 22.82
C ARG A 349 -16.16 6.00 23.21
N ALA A 350 -16.46 5.13 22.26
CA ALA A 350 -16.69 3.71 22.51
C ALA A 350 -15.39 3.04 22.96
N PHE A 351 -14.27 3.35 22.28
CA PHE A 351 -12.94 2.83 22.58
C PHE A 351 -12.48 3.18 24.02
N GLU A 352 -12.77 4.39 24.54
CA GLU A 352 -12.39 4.79 25.90
C GLU A 352 -13.03 3.92 27.01
N ARG A 353 -14.01 3.06 26.66
CA ARG A 353 -14.67 2.10 27.59
C ARG A 353 -14.11 0.68 27.45
N GLU A 354 -13.17 0.47 26.53
CA GLU A 354 -12.61 -0.82 26.20
C GLU A 354 -11.19 -0.95 26.71
N THR A 355 -10.78 -2.14 26.95
CA THR A 355 -9.40 -2.51 27.25
C THR A 355 -8.89 -3.55 26.25
N PHE A 356 -7.63 -3.36 25.83
CA PHE A 356 -6.94 -4.25 24.92
C PHE A 356 -5.61 -4.67 25.54
N ASP A 357 -5.35 -5.96 25.56
CA ASP A 357 -4.06 -6.48 26.00
C ASP A 357 -3.00 -6.28 24.90
N PRO A 358 -1.88 -5.57 25.19
CA PRO A 358 -0.86 -5.28 24.20
C PRO A 358 -0.18 -6.51 23.61
N HIS A 359 -0.04 -7.58 24.37
CA HIS A 359 0.58 -8.83 23.90
C HIS A 359 -0.36 -9.60 22.96
N THR A 360 -1.65 -9.60 23.27
CA THR A 360 -2.67 -10.16 22.38
C THR A 360 -2.68 -9.42 21.05
N LEU A 361 -2.64 -8.07 21.06
CA LEU A 361 -2.56 -7.27 19.83
C LEU A 361 -1.31 -7.59 19.02
N ALA A 362 -0.15 -7.67 19.66
CA ALA A 362 1.09 -8.02 18.98
C ALA A 362 1.02 -9.42 18.33
N SER A 363 0.36 -10.37 18.99
CA SER A 363 0.18 -11.71 18.44
C SER A 363 -0.68 -11.74 17.17
N LEU A 364 -1.65 -10.80 17.02
CA LEU A 364 -2.47 -10.66 15.82
C LEU A 364 -1.67 -10.21 14.58
N ALA A 365 -0.53 -9.53 14.78
CA ALA A 365 0.34 -9.11 13.70
C ALA A 365 1.32 -10.21 13.23
N GLN A 366 1.60 -11.23 14.06
CA GLN A 366 2.55 -12.30 13.74
C GLN A 366 2.23 -13.09 12.45
N PRO A 367 0.95 -13.37 12.11
CA PRO A 367 0.60 -13.99 10.84
C PRO A 367 0.95 -13.16 9.60
N PHE A 368 1.47 -11.95 9.76
CA PHE A 368 1.93 -11.06 8.67
C PHE A 368 3.46 -10.87 8.70
N SER A 369 4.19 -11.81 9.33
CA SER A 369 5.65 -11.78 9.38
C SER A 369 6.30 -11.91 7.99
N GLY A 370 7.57 -11.52 7.94
CA GLY A 370 8.36 -11.68 6.73
C GLY A 370 8.56 -13.13 6.31
N GLU A 371 8.77 -14.01 7.27
CA GLU A 371 8.98 -15.45 7.01
C GLU A 371 7.76 -16.10 6.36
N ARG A 372 6.54 -15.78 6.86
CA ARG A 372 5.30 -16.26 6.26
C ARG A 372 5.16 -15.75 4.82
N PHE A 373 5.42 -14.44 4.58
CA PHE A 373 5.38 -13.87 3.23
C PHE A 373 6.36 -14.60 2.30
N ASP A 374 7.59 -14.83 2.75
CA ASP A 374 8.61 -15.53 1.96
C ASP A 374 8.17 -16.94 1.58
N ALA A 375 7.58 -17.69 2.52
CA ALA A 375 7.11 -19.03 2.27
C ALA A 375 5.96 -19.06 1.24
N GLU A 376 4.95 -18.18 1.41
CA GLU A 376 3.80 -18.11 0.51
C GLU A 376 4.19 -17.63 -0.89
N ILE A 377 5.01 -16.58 -1.00
CA ILE A 377 5.40 -16.03 -2.30
C ILE A 377 6.36 -16.96 -3.04
N ARG A 378 7.23 -17.67 -2.32
CA ARG A 378 8.09 -18.72 -2.88
C ARG A 378 7.25 -19.81 -3.54
N ALA A 379 6.24 -20.33 -2.86
CA ALA A 379 5.34 -21.34 -3.40
C ALA A 379 4.69 -20.86 -4.73
N VAL A 380 4.23 -19.60 -4.78
CA VAL A 380 3.69 -19.02 -6.01
C VAL A 380 4.75 -18.94 -7.12
N PHE A 381 5.98 -18.56 -6.81
CA PHE A 381 7.06 -18.47 -7.81
C PHE A 381 7.46 -19.83 -8.35
N GLU A 382 7.48 -20.87 -7.52
CA GLU A 382 7.77 -22.26 -7.90
C GLU A 382 6.63 -22.81 -8.77
N GLU A 383 5.36 -22.64 -8.37
CA GLU A 383 4.21 -23.06 -9.16
C GLU A 383 4.13 -22.38 -10.52
N ALA A 384 4.44 -21.08 -10.57
CA ALA A 384 4.48 -20.29 -11.80
C ALA A 384 5.72 -20.59 -12.66
N GLY A 385 6.66 -21.40 -12.19
CA GLY A 385 7.91 -21.70 -12.89
C GLY A 385 8.88 -20.53 -13.01
N VAL A 386 8.81 -19.57 -12.06
CA VAL A 386 9.75 -18.43 -11.97
C VAL A 386 10.97 -18.79 -11.14
N LEU A 387 10.78 -19.57 -10.07
CA LEU A 387 11.85 -20.22 -9.30
C LEU A 387 11.92 -21.72 -9.64
N GLU A 388 13.09 -22.32 -9.48
CA GLU A 388 13.27 -23.77 -9.50
C GLU A 388 12.87 -24.34 -8.14
N ALA A 389 12.17 -25.47 -8.14
CA ALA A 389 11.76 -26.12 -6.91
C ALA A 389 12.99 -26.55 -6.10
N GLY A 390 13.10 -26.06 -4.85
CA GLY A 390 14.21 -26.43 -3.95
C GLY A 390 15.50 -25.61 -4.13
N ALA A 391 15.45 -24.47 -4.83
CA ALA A 391 16.56 -23.52 -4.96
C ALA A 391 16.67 -22.57 -3.74
#